data_2a1a7a781d6440a051a88f135fe30f89
#
_entry.id   2a1a7a781d6440a051a88f135fe30f89
#
_cell.length_a   1.000
_cell.length_b   1.000
_cell.length_c   1.000
_cell.angle_alpha   90.00
_cell.angle_beta   90.00
_cell.angle_gamma   90.00
#
_symmetry.space_group_name_H-M   'P 1'
#
loop_
_entity.id
_entity.type
_entity.pdbx_description
1 polymer ?
#
loop_
_entity_poly.entity_id
_entity_poly.type
_entity_poly.pdbx_seq_one_letter_code
_entity_poly.pdbx_strand_id
1 'polypeptide(L)'
;MKSNFKYLIMGLFTVALISCSKDDDGPEPINEEEVITTLRVVLNPGNITLQSQDLDGEGPNPPTVTVSGSLSANTTYNGSVSFLNELESPAENITEEVEEEDDEHQVLFVTSGVALSFSDLNKDGNGNDLGTQFSLSTAAAGSGTLRIVLRHEPNKPNDGTLTGAGGETDIDVSFNVTVE
;
A
#
# COMPACT_ATOMS: atom_id res chain seq x y z
N MET A 1 -13.84 -58.89 -76.09
CA MET A 1 -12.49 -58.61 -75.54
C MET A 1 -12.65 -57.65 -74.44
N LYS A 2 -12.18 -57.99 -73.22
CA LYS A 2 -12.53 -57.40 -71.95
C LYS A 2 -11.54 -56.30 -71.61
N SER A 3 -12.08 -55.09 -71.43
CA SER A 3 -11.27 -53.94 -70.86
C SER A 3 -11.61 -53.77 -69.43
N ASN A 4 -10.63 -53.88 -68.55
CA ASN A 4 -10.76 -53.65 -67.11
C ASN A 4 -10.39 -52.19 -66.79
N PHE A 5 -11.38 -51.40 -66.45
CA PHE A 5 -11.19 -50.02 -65.95
C PHE A 5 -11.01 -50.06 -64.46
N LYS A 6 -9.79 -49.77 -63.99
CA LYS A 6 -9.47 -49.66 -62.56
C LYS A 6 -9.67 -48.26 -62.15
N TYR A 7 -10.63 -48.04 -61.27
CA TYR A 7 -10.87 -46.76 -60.57
C TYR A 7 -9.77 -46.50 -59.52
N LEU A 8 -8.98 -45.45 -59.78
CA LEU A 8 -8.02 -44.94 -58.82
C LEU A 8 -8.78 -43.93 -57.91
N ILE A 9 -9.12 -44.33 -56.65
CA ILE A 9 -9.69 -43.48 -55.70
C ILE A 9 -8.55 -42.70 -55.02
N MET A 10 -8.43 -41.43 -55.35
CA MET A 10 -7.48 -40.52 -54.77
C MET A 10 -8.14 -39.93 -53.47
N GLY A 11 -7.77 -40.52 -52.36
CA GLY A 11 -8.23 -40.02 -51.01
C GLY A 11 -7.60 -38.67 -50.69
N LEU A 12 -8.45 -37.64 -50.64
CA LEU A 12 -8.07 -36.30 -50.17
C LEU A 12 -7.96 -36.32 -48.66
N PHE A 13 -6.72 -36.35 -48.15
CA PHE A 13 -6.43 -36.30 -46.72
C PHE A 13 -6.47 -34.84 -46.29
N THR A 14 -7.61 -34.39 -45.74
CA THR A 14 -7.77 -33.07 -45.13
C THR A 14 -7.08 -33.06 -43.76
N VAL A 15 -5.89 -32.44 -43.69
CA VAL A 15 -5.23 -32.16 -42.42
C VAL A 15 -5.95 -30.99 -41.77
N ALA A 16 -6.74 -31.26 -40.74
CA ALA A 16 -7.26 -30.24 -39.87
C ALA A 16 -6.12 -29.74 -38.96
N LEU A 17 -5.62 -28.54 -39.23
CA LEU A 17 -4.73 -27.82 -38.33
C LEU A 17 -5.56 -27.39 -37.11
N ILE A 18 -5.45 -28.13 -36.03
CA ILE A 18 -5.92 -27.69 -34.72
C ILE A 18 -4.91 -26.61 -34.29
N SER A 19 -5.28 -25.34 -34.48
CA SER A 19 -4.61 -24.20 -33.86
C SER A 19 -4.92 -24.27 -32.38
N CYS A 20 -3.99 -24.81 -31.58
CA CYS A 20 -3.96 -24.51 -30.15
C CYS A 20 -3.60 -23.04 -30.04
N SER A 21 -4.57 -22.18 -29.74
CA SER A 21 -4.28 -20.94 -29.09
C SER A 21 -3.69 -21.30 -27.71
N LYS A 22 -2.39 -21.09 -27.58
CA LYS A 22 -1.81 -20.97 -26.25
C LYS A 22 -2.40 -19.68 -25.65
N ASP A 23 -3.34 -19.83 -24.77
CA ASP A 23 -3.58 -18.82 -23.75
C ASP A 23 -2.32 -18.89 -22.86
N ASP A 24 -1.37 -18.01 -23.14
CA ASP A 24 -0.29 -17.68 -22.22
C ASP A 24 -0.93 -16.82 -21.09
N ASP A 25 -1.81 -17.44 -20.31
CA ASP A 25 -2.08 -16.98 -18.97
C ASP A 25 -0.80 -17.30 -18.18
N GLY A 26 0.10 -16.32 -18.13
CA GLY A 26 1.17 -16.33 -17.15
C GLY A 26 0.54 -16.56 -15.78
N PRO A 27 1.28 -17.13 -14.80
CA PRO A 27 0.75 -17.21 -13.45
C PRO A 27 0.27 -15.81 -13.06
N GLU A 28 -0.99 -15.71 -12.61
CA GLU A 28 -1.48 -14.46 -12.03
C GLU A 28 -0.49 -14.04 -10.96
N PRO A 29 -0.10 -12.75 -10.91
CA PRO A 29 0.75 -12.28 -9.82
C PRO A 29 0.06 -12.68 -8.51
N ILE A 30 0.76 -13.47 -7.72
CA ILE A 30 0.31 -13.79 -6.35
C ILE A 30 0.50 -12.46 -5.63
N ASN A 31 -0.61 -11.81 -5.30
CA ASN A 31 -0.61 -10.68 -4.39
C ASN A 31 -0.21 -11.23 -3.01
N GLU A 32 1.05 -11.06 -2.63
CA GLU A 32 1.55 -11.43 -1.32
C GLU A 32 1.36 -10.20 -0.42
N GLU A 33 0.57 -10.35 0.66
CA GLU A 33 0.42 -9.30 1.67
C GLU A 33 1.79 -8.98 2.29
N GLU A 34 2.18 -7.71 2.33
CA GLU A 34 3.44 -7.28 2.90
C GLU A 34 3.47 -7.50 4.41
N VAL A 35 4.55 -8.11 4.90
CA VAL A 35 4.75 -8.28 6.34
C VAL A 35 5.30 -6.98 6.92
N ILE A 36 4.42 -6.14 7.46
CA ILE A 36 4.80 -4.87 8.08
C ILE A 36 4.83 -5.02 9.60
N THR A 37 6.01 -5.05 10.18
CA THR A 37 6.21 -5.10 11.64
C THR A 37 6.40 -3.73 12.27
N THR A 38 6.80 -2.73 11.50
CA THR A 38 7.07 -1.38 12.00
C THR A 38 6.51 -0.32 11.07
N LEU A 39 5.64 0.54 11.62
CA LEU A 39 5.25 1.81 11.02
C LEU A 39 5.96 2.93 11.76
N ARG A 40 6.69 3.79 11.05
CA ARG A 40 7.39 4.94 11.61
C ARG A 40 7.04 6.20 10.85
N VAL A 41 6.70 7.26 11.60
CA VAL A 41 6.54 8.62 11.07
C VAL A 41 7.64 9.50 11.62
N VAL A 42 8.23 10.33 10.76
CA VAL A 42 9.18 11.38 11.16
C VAL A 42 8.64 12.73 10.75
N LEU A 43 8.57 13.67 11.69
CA LEU A 43 8.05 15.02 11.49
C LEU A 43 9.16 16.06 11.72
N ASN A 44 9.42 16.91 10.73
CA ASN A 44 10.38 18.00 10.78
C ASN A 44 9.69 19.36 10.57
N PRO A 45 10.03 20.39 11.36
CA PRO A 45 11.14 20.48 12.32
C PRO A 45 10.91 19.69 13.61
N GLY A 46 11.99 19.48 14.38
CA GLY A 46 11.93 18.85 15.71
C GLY A 46 12.26 17.37 15.72
N ASN A 47 12.29 16.70 14.56
CA ASN A 47 12.55 15.26 14.45
C ASN A 47 11.65 14.43 15.38
N ILE A 48 10.37 14.80 15.44
CA ILE A 48 9.38 14.09 16.26
C ILE A 48 9.05 12.78 15.56
N THR A 49 9.16 11.69 16.29
CA THR A 49 8.93 10.35 15.77
C THR A 49 7.69 9.73 16.41
N LEU A 50 6.80 9.21 15.59
CA LEU A 50 5.72 8.32 16.00
C LEU A 50 6.08 6.94 15.47
N GLN A 51 6.03 5.91 16.31
CA GLN A 51 6.37 4.55 15.90
C GLN A 51 5.44 3.53 16.54
N SER A 52 5.00 2.58 15.74
CA SER A 52 4.41 1.32 16.17
C SER A 52 5.35 0.20 15.74
N GLN A 53 5.65 -0.73 16.64
CA GLN A 53 6.50 -1.86 16.37
C GLN A 53 5.88 -3.12 16.97
N ASP A 54 5.72 -4.14 16.13
CA ASP A 54 5.20 -5.44 16.47
C ASP A 54 6.15 -6.52 15.90
N LEU A 55 6.98 -7.11 16.74
CA LEU A 55 7.98 -8.11 16.35
C LEU A 55 7.51 -9.55 16.53
N ASP A 56 6.30 -9.76 17.02
CA ASP A 56 5.70 -11.10 17.09
C ASP A 56 4.41 -11.24 16.24
N GLY A 57 4.07 -10.20 15.46
CA GLY A 57 2.97 -10.19 14.52
C GLY A 57 1.63 -10.50 15.20
N GLU A 58 0.97 -11.57 14.77
CA GLU A 58 -0.26 -12.09 15.43
C GLU A 58 0.01 -12.77 16.78
N GLY A 59 1.17 -12.52 17.38
CA GLY A 59 1.59 -13.06 18.65
C GLY A 59 0.78 -12.53 19.84
N PRO A 60 1.09 -13.00 21.07
CA PRO A 60 0.31 -12.63 22.26
C PRO A 60 0.57 -11.21 22.77
N ASN A 61 1.60 -10.53 22.28
CA ASN A 61 1.97 -9.21 22.77
C ASN A 61 1.40 -8.13 21.86
N PRO A 62 0.80 -7.05 22.41
CA PRO A 62 0.35 -5.95 21.57
C PRO A 62 1.55 -5.16 21.02
N PRO A 63 1.38 -4.46 19.89
CA PRO A 63 2.39 -3.55 19.35
C PRO A 63 2.87 -2.52 20.37
N THR A 64 4.16 -2.20 20.33
CA THR A 64 4.73 -1.11 21.11
C THR A 64 4.54 0.20 20.35
N VAL A 65 3.64 1.08 20.85
CA VAL A 65 3.34 2.38 20.24
C VAL A 65 4.00 3.49 21.04
N THR A 66 4.80 4.34 20.37
CA THR A 66 5.53 5.45 20.99
C THR A 66 5.37 6.75 20.20
N VAL A 67 5.41 7.87 20.90
CA VAL A 67 5.49 9.23 20.35
C VAL A 67 6.60 9.97 21.10
N SER A 68 7.62 10.45 20.39
CA SER A 68 8.85 10.98 21.03
C SER A 68 8.68 12.37 21.67
N GLY A 69 7.63 13.11 21.32
CA GLY A 69 7.38 14.46 21.86
C GLY A 69 6.07 15.07 21.38
N SER A 70 5.73 16.23 21.97
CA SER A 70 4.57 17.01 21.55
C SER A 70 4.84 17.78 20.26
N LEU A 71 3.78 18.06 19.52
CA LEU A 71 3.81 18.96 18.37
C LEU A 71 3.63 20.41 18.84
N SER A 72 4.33 21.35 18.22
CA SER A 72 4.09 22.77 18.50
C SER A 72 2.82 23.27 17.82
N ALA A 73 2.06 24.12 18.51
CA ALA A 73 0.87 24.74 17.93
C ALA A 73 1.19 25.67 16.75
N ASN A 74 0.26 25.80 15.82
CA ASN A 74 0.36 26.66 14.62
C ASN A 74 1.66 26.44 13.82
N THR A 75 2.08 25.18 13.70
CA THR A 75 3.33 24.79 13.06
C THR A 75 3.04 23.85 11.92
N THR A 76 3.81 23.99 10.84
CA THR A 76 3.80 23.06 9.71
C THR A 76 5.03 22.16 9.75
N TYR A 77 4.84 20.88 9.63
CA TYR A 77 5.88 19.85 9.59
C TYR A 77 5.92 19.21 8.20
N ASN A 78 7.13 18.94 7.71
CA ASN A 78 7.30 17.97 6.63
C ASN A 78 7.37 16.59 7.27
N GLY A 79 6.49 15.70 6.85
CA GLY A 79 6.36 14.35 7.38
C GLY A 79 6.72 13.29 6.34
N SER A 80 7.23 12.18 6.83
CA SER A 80 7.37 10.95 6.05
C SER A 80 6.91 9.75 6.86
N VAL A 81 6.28 8.79 6.18
CA VAL A 81 5.96 7.46 6.73
C VAL A 81 6.94 6.47 6.16
N SER A 82 7.38 5.52 6.97
CA SER A 82 8.14 4.35 6.54
C SER A 82 7.57 3.08 7.16
N PHE A 83 7.59 2.01 6.37
CA PHE A 83 7.16 0.66 6.71
C PHE A 83 8.35 -0.28 6.65
N LEU A 84 8.52 -1.11 7.67
CA LEU A 84 9.65 -2.03 7.76
C LEU A 84 9.18 -3.42 8.17
N ASN A 85 9.85 -4.44 7.64
CA ASN A 85 9.81 -5.79 8.15
C ASN A 85 11.11 -6.05 8.93
N GLU A 86 11.04 -5.95 10.26
CA GLU A 86 12.19 -6.14 11.16
C GLU A 86 12.37 -7.61 11.58
N LEU A 87 11.57 -8.54 11.04
CA LEU A 87 11.80 -9.98 11.19
C LEU A 87 12.96 -10.45 10.31
N GLU A 88 13.26 -9.69 9.26
CA GLU A 88 14.38 -9.94 8.36
C GLU A 88 15.68 -9.29 8.89
N SER A 89 16.83 -9.81 8.45
CA SER A 89 18.13 -9.27 8.86
C SER A 89 19.10 -9.16 7.66
N PRO A 90 19.39 -7.93 7.18
CA PRO A 90 18.94 -6.64 7.70
C PRO A 90 17.43 -6.46 7.55
N ALA A 91 16.83 -5.54 8.35
CA ALA A 91 15.42 -5.19 8.23
C ALA A 91 15.10 -4.79 6.78
N GLU A 92 14.02 -5.32 6.25
CA GLU A 92 13.53 -5.02 4.91
C GLU A 92 12.78 -3.67 4.91
N ASN A 93 12.96 -2.91 3.84
CA ASN A 93 12.32 -1.61 3.68
C ASN A 93 11.07 -1.73 2.80
N ILE A 94 9.96 -2.11 3.41
CA ILE A 94 8.66 -2.25 2.72
C ILE A 94 8.17 -0.92 2.10
N THR A 95 8.70 0.23 2.55
CA THR A 95 8.35 1.52 1.93
C THR A 95 8.76 1.58 0.46
N GLU A 96 9.87 0.93 0.07
CA GLU A 96 10.32 0.88 -1.32
C GLU A 96 9.32 0.11 -2.18
N GLU A 97 8.77 -0.98 -1.68
CA GLU A 97 7.75 -1.79 -2.35
C GLU A 97 6.43 -1.01 -2.49
N VAL A 98 5.96 -0.38 -1.42
CA VAL A 98 4.79 0.53 -1.44
C VAL A 98 4.95 1.68 -2.45
N GLU A 99 6.19 2.18 -2.67
CA GLU A 99 6.49 3.24 -3.63
C GLU A 99 6.72 2.71 -5.05
N GLU A 100 7.14 1.46 -5.23
CA GLU A 100 7.23 0.80 -6.54
C GLU A 100 5.85 0.41 -7.07
N GLU A 101 4.93 0.03 -6.18
CA GLU A 101 3.54 -0.31 -6.45
C GLU A 101 2.59 0.84 -6.06
N ASP A 102 2.98 2.07 -6.39
CA ASP A 102 2.35 3.31 -5.91
C ASP A 102 0.89 3.47 -6.32
N ASP A 103 0.44 2.87 -7.41
CA ASP A 103 -0.95 2.85 -7.85
C ASP A 103 -1.82 1.85 -7.08
N GLU A 104 -1.21 0.86 -6.44
CA GLU A 104 -1.87 -0.16 -5.61
C GLU A 104 -1.89 0.20 -4.12
N HIS A 105 -1.16 1.24 -3.68
CA HIS A 105 -1.09 1.63 -2.27
C HIS A 105 -1.53 3.07 -1.99
N GLN A 106 -2.05 3.32 -0.80
CA GLN A 106 -2.35 4.67 -0.30
C GLN A 106 -2.28 4.75 1.22
N VAL A 107 -1.55 5.75 1.73
CA VAL A 107 -1.55 6.10 3.16
C VAL A 107 -2.68 7.08 3.45
N LEU A 108 -3.54 6.73 4.39
CA LEU A 108 -4.66 7.56 4.85
C LEU A 108 -4.44 8.03 6.29
N PHE A 109 -4.80 9.30 6.54
CA PHE A 109 -4.65 9.96 7.83
C PHE A 109 -6.01 10.32 8.40
N VAL A 110 -6.34 9.81 9.58
CA VAL A 110 -7.59 10.10 10.27
C VAL A 110 -7.30 10.73 11.63
N THR A 111 -7.88 11.90 11.90
CA THR A 111 -7.65 12.65 13.13
C THR A 111 -8.90 12.72 13.99
N SER A 112 -8.75 12.69 15.31
CA SER A 112 -9.87 12.87 16.25
C SER A 112 -9.39 13.58 17.52
N GLY A 113 -10.17 14.54 18.00
CA GLY A 113 -9.90 15.26 19.24
C GLY A 113 -8.82 16.34 19.16
N VAL A 114 -8.03 16.38 18.09
CA VAL A 114 -6.95 17.34 17.85
C VAL A 114 -7.04 17.90 16.43
N ALA A 115 -6.77 19.19 16.29
CA ALA A 115 -6.85 19.87 15.00
C ALA A 115 -5.53 19.72 14.21
N LEU A 116 -5.46 18.69 13.40
CA LEU A 116 -4.38 18.41 12.45
C LEU A 116 -4.94 18.43 11.02
N SER A 117 -4.18 18.95 10.08
CA SER A 117 -4.52 18.90 8.66
C SER A 117 -3.32 18.44 7.84
N PHE A 118 -3.60 17.62 6.83
CA PHE A 118 -2.62 17.05 5.92
C PHE A 118 -2.76 17.68 4.53
N SER A 119 -1.63 17.98 3.90
CA SER A 119 -1.54 18.53 2.54
C SER A 119 -0.25 18.07 1.86
N ASP A 120 -0.09 18.42 0.59
CA ASP A 120 1.13 18.16 -0.19
C ASP A 120 1.58 16.68 -0.12
N LEU A 121 0.60 15.75 -0.14
CA LEU A 121 0.90 14.34 -0.23
C LEU A 121 1.64 14.04 -1.54
N ASN A 122 2.70 13.21 -1.48
CA ASN A 122 3.31 12.71 -2.71
C ASN A 122 2.30 11.88 -3.49
N LYS A 123 2.54 11.77 -4.79
CA LYS A 123 1.59 11.19 -5.74
C LYS A 123 2.14 9.91 -6.33
N ASP A 124 1.20 9.04 -6.72
CA ASP A 124 1.46 7.89 -7.56
C ASP A 124 1.76 8.31 -9.02
N GLY A 125 2.13 7.36 -9.85
CA GLY A 125 2.40 7.57 -11.28
C GLY A 125 1.20 8.10 -12.09
N ASN A 126 -0.02 7.99 -11.56
CA ASN A 126 -1.26 8.47 -12.16
C ASN A 126 -1.70 9.86 -11.64
N GLY A 127 -1.00 10.40 -10.64
CA GLY A 127 -1.26 11.71 -10.04
C GLY A 127 -2.24 11.70 -8.87
N ASN A 128 -2.62 10.51 -8.36
CA ASN A 128 -3.42 10.37 -7.14
C ASN A 128 -2.52 10.41 -5.89
N ASP A 129 -3.13 10.52 -4.70
CA ASP A 129 -2.39 10.52 -3.45
C ASP A 129 -1.81 9.13 -3.14
N LEU A 130 -0.48 9.08 -2.85
CA LEU A 130 0.19 7.95 -2.22
C LEU A 130 0.31 8.17 -0.71
N GLY A 131 0.91 9.29 -0.28
CA GLY A 131 0.92 9.76 1.10
C GLY A 131 2.08 9.26 1.97
N THR A 132 3.14 8.66 1.41
CA THR A 132 4.37 8.33 2.15
C THR A 132 5.15 9.58 2.55
N GLN A 133 4.94 10.70 1.85
CA GLN A 133 5.45 12.03 2.17
C GLN A 133 4.30 13.04 2.18
N PHE A 134 4.33 13.99 3.12
CA PHE A 134 3.22 14.94 3.33
C PHE A 134 3.65 16.18 4.12
N SER A 135 2.79 17.20 4.10
CA SER A 135 2.82 18.32 5.04
C SER A 135 1.75 18.13 6.13
N LEU A 136 2.13 18.23 7.40
CA LEU A 136 1.23 18.23 8.55
C LEU A 136 1.18 19.63 9.17
N SER A 137 0.01 20.24 9.24
CA SER A 137 -0.20 21.51 9.94
C SER A 137 -1.02 21.29 11.20
N THR A 138 -0.50 21.85 12.32
CA THR A 138 -1.19 21.90 13.61
C THR A 138 -1.92 23.23 13.76
N ALA A 139 -3.04 23.22 14.47
CA ALA A 139 -3.73 24.43 14.91
C ALA A 139 -3.48 24.72 16.40
N ALA A 140 -4.55 25.03 17.16
CA ALA A 140 -4.46 25.32 18.61
C ALA A 140 -4.00 24.09 19.41
N ALA A 141 -3.43 24.35 20.59
CA ALA A 141 -3.06 23.33 21.56
C ALA A 141 -4.24 22.41 21.90
N GLY A 142 -3.97 21.14 22.05
CA GLY A 142 -4.96 20.10 22.34
C GLY A 142 -4.36 18.70 22.26
N SER A 143 -5.14 17.71 22.61
CA SER A 143 -4.72 16.31 22.53
C SER A 143 -5.79 15.48 21.84
N GLY A 144 -5.36 14.42 21.16
CA GLY A 144 -6.26 13.54 20.43
C GLY A 144 -5.51 12.38 19.82
N THR A 145 -6.07 11.80 18.77
CA THR A 145 -5.48 10.67 18.05
C THR A 145 -5.19 11.03 16.60
N LEU A 146 -4.08 10.54 16.10
CA LEU A 146 -3.74 10.43 14.70
C LEU A 146 -3.71 8.94 14.35
N ARG A 147 -4.62 8.50 13.50
CA ARG A 147 -4.65 7.14 12.97
C ARG A 147 -4.07 7.15 11.56
N ILE A 148 -3.17 6.25 11.28
CA ILE A 148 -2.50 6.08 9.99
C ILE A 148 -2.81 4.68 9.49
N VAL A 149 -3.29 4.60 8.26
CA VAL A 149 -3.71 3.35 7.63
C VAL A 149 -3.05 3.25 6.25
N LEU A 150 -2.32 2.17 5.99
CA LEU A 150 -1.93 1.79 4.64
C LEU A 150 -3.05 0.95 4.04
N ARG A 151 -3.49 1.34 2.85
CA ARG A 151 -4.46 0.58 2.05
C ARG A 151 -3.78 -0.04 0.86
N HIS A 152 -4.13 -1.29 0.60
CA HIS A 152 -3.80 -2.03 -0.60
C HIS A 152 -5.01 -2.05 -1.54
N GLU A 153 -4.76 -1.92 -2.83
CA GLU A 153 -5.77 -1.84 -3.90
C GLU A 153 -6.92 -0.84 -3.60
N PRO A 154 -6.62 0.38 -3.13
CA PRO A 154 -7.65 1.36 -2.90
C PRO A 154 -8.28 1.86 -4.21
N ASN A 155 -9.53 2.24 -4.17
CA ASN A 155 -10.09 3.02 -5.26
C ASN A 155 -9.37 4.37 -5.37
N LYS A 156 -8.79 4.71 -6.52
CA LYS A 156 -8.14 5.99 -6.80
C LYS A 156 -8.71 6.63 -8.08
N PRO A 157 -8.98 7.95 -8.09
CA PRO A 157 -8.98 8.85 -6.93
C PRO A 157 -10.15 8.59 -5.97
N ASN A 158 -9.99 8.98 -4.70
CA ASN A 158 -11.03 8.90 -3.68
C ASN A 158 -11.11 10.20 -2.87
N ASP A 159 -11.94 10.24 -1.83
CA ASP A 159 -12.17 11.41 -0.98
C ASP A 159 -11.25 11.49 0.24
N GLY A 160 -10.23 10.63 0.33
CA GLY A 160 -9.30 10.53 1.45
C GLY A 160 -9.88 9.89 2.72
N THR A 161 -11.10 9.35 2.66
CA THR A 161 -11.69 8.59 3.76
C THR A 161 -11.43 7.10 3.61
N LEU A 162 -11.40 6.38 4.75
CA LEU A 162 -11.24 4.91 4.73
C LEU A 162 -12.36 4.22 3.93
N THR A 163 -13.59 4.75 4.01
CA THR A 163 -14.75 4.20 3.27
C THR A 163 -14.67 4.52 1.78
N GLY A 164 -14.24 5.72 1.42
CA GLY A 164 -14.10 6.14 0.02
C GLY A 164 -12.96 5.44 -0.69
N ALA A 165 -11.85 5.22 0.02
CA ALA A 165 -10.71 4.49 -0.51
C ALA A 165 -11.04 3.00 -0.71
N GLY A 166 -11.77 2.36 0.20
CA GLY A 166 -11.97 0.89 0.12
C GLY A 166 -10.65 0.15 0.21
N GLY A 167 -10.50 -0.92 -0.57
CA GLY A 167 -9.31 -1.77 -0.57
C GLY A 167 -9.12 -2.57 0.71
N GLU A 168 -8.01 -3.29 0.81
CA GLU A 168 -7.61 -4.06 1.99
C GLU A 168 -6.75 -3.21 2.93
N THR A 169 -6.44 -3.70 4.12
CA THR A 169 -5.65 -2.95 5.11
C THR A 169 -4.39 -3.72 5.43
N ASP A 170 -3.23 -3.20 5.06
CA ASP A 170 -1.94 -3.81 5.37
C ASP A 170 -1.51 -3.47 6.80
N ILE A 171 -1.68 -2.22 7.20
CA ILE A 171 -1.42 -1.79 8.59
C ILE A 171 -2.35 -0.64 9.01
N ASP A 172 -2.72 -0.63 10.27
CA ASP A 172 -3.63 0.35 10.91
C ASP A 172 -3.14 0.67 12.31
N VAL A 173 -2.66 1.88 12.53
CA VAL A 173 -2.09 2.30 13.80
C VAL A 173 -2.67 3.63 14.28
N SER A 174 -3.02 3.71 15.55
CA SER A 174 -3.45 4.94 16.22
C SER A 174 -2.40 5.44 17.22
N PHE A 175 -2.01 6.70 17.06
CA PHE A 175 -1.08 7.40 17.94
C PHE A 175 -1.83 8.43 18.78
N ASN A 176 -1.56 8.47 20.10
CA ASN A 176 -1.99 9.58 20.95
C ASN A 176 -1.03 10.75 20.74
N VAL A 177 -1.54 11.88 20.26
CA VAL A 177 -0.73 13.07 19.97
C VAL A 177 -1.18 14.26 20.80
N THR A 178 -0.21 15.10 21.17
CA THR A 178 -0.45 16.36 21.90
C THR A 178 0.17 17.51 21.10
N VAL A 179 -0.59 18.60 20.98
CA VAL A 179 -0.17 19.89 20.42
C VAL A 179 -0.08 20.90 21.57
N GLU A 180 1.07 21.57 21.74
CA GLU A 180 1.34 22.56 22.78
C GLU A 180 2.08 23.80 22.30
#